data_8f2333a4afebf6d92b6e7a897950092a
#
_entry.id   8f2333a4afebf6d92b6e7a897950092a
#
_cell.length_a   1.000
_cell.length_b   1.000
_cell.length_c   1.000
_cell.angle_alpha   90.00
_cell.angle_beta   90.00
_cell.angle_gamma   90.00
#
_symmetry.space_group_name_H-M   'P 1'
#
loop_
_entity.id
_entity.type
_entity.pdbx_description
1 polymer ?
#
loop_
_entity_poly.entity_id
_entity_poly.type
_entity_poly.pdbx_seq_one_letter_code
_entity_poly.pdbx_strand_id
1 'polypeptide(L)'
;MPQPNHSTYDVVIIGGAIFGSSVAWWLTQMAGFDGKVLVVERDPTYEYAATSHTNSCIRQQFSSAINVKVSQFGAEFIKNFRRFMGDDPEVPHLALQNFGYLYLADTPEFAQTLQQNQQIQVALGAGTQHMTAAEVAAAYPFYQLDDIIAANHNRVDEGYFDGGTMFNWFKRMARRNGVEYLHDEVTAMTKAADGTSVTHVMLKSGATVACGTVVNASGPRAAATAGMAGITLPVEPRKRYTFVFDAAKPLDRDLPLTIDPSGVHFRTEGKYYMAGCPPREDPAVAYDDFAFDHSLWEDKVWPAIATRVPQFDQVKVINEWVGHYDYNTLDQNAIVGPHSVV
;
A
#
# COMPACT_ATOMS: atom_id res chain seq x y z
N MET A 1 17.84 -17.19 18.95
CA MET A 1 17.66 -16.27 17.81
C MET A 1 19.02 -16.06 17.17
N PRO A 2 19.13 -15.87 15.86
CA PRO A 2 20.38 -15.53 15.24
C PRO A 2 20.91 -14.20 15.77
N GLN A 3 22.22 -14.07 15.87
CA GLN A 3 22.87 -12.82 16.30
C GLN A 3 23.22 -12.00 15.07
N PRO A 4 23.25 -10.65 15.17
CA PRO A 4 23.73 -9.81 14.09
C PRO A 4 25.23 -10.10 13.80
N ASN A 5 25.59 -10.10 12.52
CA ASN A 5 26.96 -10.42 12.08
C ASN A 5 27.98 -9.35 12.52
N HIS A 6 27.51 -8.14 12.82
CA HIS A 6 28.34 -7.01 13.24
C HIS A 6 27.73 -6.35 14.47
N SER A 7 28.58 -5.70 15.28
CA SER A 7 28.14 -4.87 16.42
C SER A 7 27.74 -3.44 16.02
N THR A 8 28.08 -3.03 14.79
CA THR A 8 27.85 -1.68 14.26
C THR A 8 27.41 -1.74 12.81
N TYR A 9 26.40 -0.94 12.45
CA TYR A 9 25.92 -0.75 11.09
C TYR A 9 25.76 0.75 10.80
N ASP A 10 25.96 1.12 9.55
CA ASP A 10 25.72 2.49 9.09
C ASP A 10 24.23 2.80 9.06
N VAL A 11 23.40 1.82 8.64
CA VAL A 11 21.97 1.95 8.61
C VAL A 11 21.30 0.72 9.24
N VAL A 12 20.38 0.94 10.19
CA VAL A 12 19.47 -0.09 10.71
C VAL A 12 18.06 0.24 10.26
N ILE A 13 17.43 -0.69 9.53
CA ILE A 13 16.05 -0.58 9.04
C ILE A 13 15.15 -1.46 9.90
N ILE A 14 14.14 -0.87 10.51
CA ILE A 14 13.16 -1.57 11.36
C ILE A 14 11.90 -1.87 10.53
N GLY A 15 11.68 -3.16 10.28
CA GLY A 15 10.66 -3.67 9.38
C GLY A 15 11.23 -3.99 8.00
N GLY A 16 11.11 -5.25 7.58
CA GLY A 16 11.68 -5.79 6.33
C GLY A 16 10.65 -6.07 5.24
N ALA A 17 9.41 -5.56 5.37
CA ALA A 17 8.39 -5.66 4.34
C ALA A 17 8.73 -4.76 3.14
N ILE A 18 7.77 -4.43 2.26
CA ILE A 18 8.07 -3.76 0.99
C ILE A 18 8.81 -2.43 1.16
N PHE A 19 8.43 -1.58 2.12
CA PHE A 19 9.11 -0.30 2.36
C PHE A 19 10.55 -0.51 2.81
N GLY A 20 10.79 -1.32 3.86
CA GLY A 20 12.13 -1.55 4.37
C GLY A 20 13.03 -2.28 3.37
N SER A 21 12.49 -3.27 2.64
CA SER A 21 13.24 -3.96 1.59
C SER A 21 13.54 -3.06 0.38
N SER A 22 12.63 -2.14 0.04
CA SER A 22 12.87 -1.12 -1.00
C SER A 22 13.97 -0.17 -0.58
N VAL A 23 13.91 0.39 0.64
CA VAL A 23 14.98 1.26 1.16
C VAL A 23 16.32 0.52 1.18
N ALA A 24 16.34 -0.70 1.70
CA ALA A 24 17.55 -1.53 1.75
C ALA A 24 18.17 -1.73 0.37
N TRP A 25 17.35 -2.06 -0.63
CA TRP A 25 17.82 -2.24 -2.00
C TRP A 25 18.31 -0.92 -2.61
N TRP A 26 17.53 0.18 -2.50
CA TRP A 26 17.93 1.48 -3.04
C TRP A 26 19.24 2.00 -2.46
N LEU A 27 19.49 1.79 -1.16
CA LEU A 27 20.77 2.14 -0.54
C LEU A 27 21.95 1.44 -1.25
N THR A 28 21.78 0.18 -1.64
CA THR A 28 22.83 -0.57 -2.37
C THR A 28 23.02 -0.10 -3.80
N GLN A 29 22.12 0.73 -4.36
CA GLN A 29 22.23 1.31 -5.69
C GLN A 29 22.79 2.75 -5.67
N MET A 30 22.91 3.35 -4.48
CA MET A 30 23.42 4.73 -4.35
C MET A 30 24.91 4.79 -4.60
N ALA A 31 25.33 5.62 -5.58
CA ALA A 31 26.73 5.86 -5.85
C ALA A 31 27.43 6.44 -4.61
N GLY A 32 28.53 5.82 -4.20
CA GLY A 32 29.31 6.24 -3.03
C GLY A 32 28.79 5.77 -1.67
N PHE A 33 27.72 4.97 -1.63
CA PHE A 33 27.31 4.30 -0.40
C PHE A 33 27.86 2.86 -0.38
N ASP A 34 28.74 2.58 0.56
CA ASP A 34 29.35 1.28 0.83
C ASP A 34 29.12 0.81 2.28
N GLY A 35 28.19 1.47 2.96
CA GLY A 35 27.84 1.22 4.36
C GLY A 35 27.16 -0.12 4.61
N LYS A 36 27.35 -0.65 5.82
CA LYS A 36 26.68 -1.85 6.29
C LYS A 36 25.22 -1.56 6.63
N VAL A 37 24.30 -2.35 6.07
CA VAL A 37 22.87 -2.22 6.31
C VAL A 37 22.34 -3.47 7.01
N LEU A 38 21.60 -3.26 8.09
CA LEU A 38 20.86 -4.29 8.82
C LEU A 38 19.37 -4.03 8.69
N VAL A 39 18.61 -5.01 8.24
CA VAL A 39 17.15 -5.03 8.33
C VAL A 39 16.76 -5.94 9.50
N VAL A 40 16.04 -5.40 10.47
CA VAL A 40 15.48 -6.17 11.60
C VAL A 40 13.99 -6.40 11.32
N GLU A 41 13.62 -7.69 11.15
CA GLU A 41 12.25 -8.09 10.88
C GLU A 41 11.75 -9.04 11.96
N ARG A 42 10.63 -8.67 12.59
CA ARG A 42 10.03 -9.44 13.69
C ARG A 42 9.34 -10.72 13.24
N ASP A 43 8.77 -10.71 12.03
CA ASP A 43 8.06 -11.82 11.44
C ASP A 43 8.51 -12.05 9.98
N PRO A 44 9.49 -12.95 9.77
CA PRO A 44 10.03 -13.22 8.43
C PRO A 44 9.03 -13.95 7.50
N THR A 45 7.88 -14.38 8.01
CA THR A 45 6.77 -14.90 7.18
C THR A 45 5.97 -13.78 6.54
N TYR A 46 5.98 -12.58 7.15
CA TYR A 46 5.18 -11.42 6.75
C TYR A 46 3.67 -11.69 6.77
N GLU A 47 3.22 -12.71 7.52
CA GLU A 47 1.82 -13.12 7.55
C GLU A 47 0.87 -11.97 7.89
N TYR A 48 1.28 -11.11 8.83
CA TYR A 48 0.47 -9.98 9.29
C TYR A 48 0.96 -8.62 8.77
N ALA A 49 1.85 -8.61 7.79
CA ALA A 49 2.32 -7.36 7.21
C ALA A 49 1.27 -6.74 6.25
N ALA A 50 1.11 -5.42 6.27
CA ALA A 50 0.26 -4.72 5.31
C ALA A 50 0.59 -5.07 3.85
N THR A 51 1.86 -5.33 3.56
CA THR A 51 2.35 -5.78 2.25
C THR A 51 1.70 -7.08 1.78
N SER A 52 1.40 -8.03 2.69
CA SER A 52 0.78 -9.31 2.37
C SER A 52 -0.75 -9.22 2.22
N HIS A 53 -1.36 -8.15 2.74
CA HIS A 53 -2.81 -7.93 2.73
C HIS A 53 -3.26 -6.81 1.77
N THR A 54 -2.36 -6.35 0.91
CA THR A 54 -2.63 -5.28 -0.05
C THR A 54 -3.43 -5.77 -1.25
N ASN A 55 -4.22 -4.87 -1.84
CA ASN A 55 -4.89 -5.10 -3.13
C ASN A 55 -3.96 -4.88 -4.33
N SER A 56 -2.70 -4.49 -4.10
CA SER A 56 -1.64 -4.32 -5.11
C SER A 56 -2.08 -3.49 -6.32
N CYS A 57 -2.74 -2.37 -6.08
CA CYS A 57 -3.17 -1.47 -7.15
C CYS A 57 -2.44 -0.14 -7.08
N ILE A 58 -2.21 0.46 -8.26
CA ILE A 58 -1.60 1.78 -8.42
C ILE A 58 -2.56 2.69 -9.16
N ARG A 59 -2.58 3.98 -8.77
CA ARG A 59 -3.40 5.01 -9.39
C ARG A 59 -2.70 6.36 -9.40
N GLN A 60 -3.11 7.25 -10.30
CA GLN A 60 -2.66 8.65 -10.37
C GLN A 60 -3.75 9.64 -9.88
N GLN A 61 -4.93 9.16 -9.56
CA GLN A 61 -6.08 9.97 -9.14
C GLN A 61 -5.93 10.45 -7.70
N PHE A 62 -5.07 11.44 -7.50
CA PHE A 62 -4.83 12.13 -6.23
C PHE A 62 -5.13 13.63 -6.36
N SER A 63 -5.43 14.25 -5.22
CA SER A 63 -5.59 15.71 -5.07
C SER A 63 -4.26 16.45 -4.90
N SER A 64 -3.17 15.73 -4.61
CA SER A 64 -1.84 16.28 -4.38
C SER A 64 -0.93 16.01 -5.58
N ALA A 65 -0.28 17.07 -6.10
CA ALA A 65 0.65 16.98 -7.21
C ALA A 65 1.83 16.04 -6.94
N ILE A 66 2.32 15.98 -5.71
CA ILE A 66 3.43 15.11 -5.34
C ILE A 66 3.00 13.64 -5.43
N ASN A 67 1.79 13.30 -4.98
CA ASN A 67 1.27 11.93 -5.03
C ASN A 67 1.06 11.46 -6.48
N VAL A 68 0.59 12.35 -7.37
CA VAL A 68 0.49 12.05 -8.81
C VAL A 68 1.88 11.69 -9.37
N LYS A 69 2.91 12.52 -9.11
CA LYS A 69 4.28 12.28 -9.59
C LYS A 69 4.90 11.01 -9.01
N VAL A 70 4.69 10.75 -7.72
CA VAL A 70 5.18 9.51 -7.07
C VAL A 70 4.54 8.28 -7.73
N SER A 71 3.25 8.34 -8.02
CA SER A 71 2.55 7.24 -8.72
C SER A 71 3.01 7.07 -10.16
N GLN A 72 3.28 8.16 -10.89
CA GLN A 72 3.87 8.10 -12.24
C GLN A 72 5.23 7.41 -12.23
N PHE A 73 6.09 7.77 -11.28
CA PHE A 73 7.36 7.08 -11.08
C PHE A 73 7.16 5.60 -10.73
N GLY A 74 6.20 5.29 -9.83
CA GLY A 74 5.85 3.92 -9.47
C GLY A 74 5.42 3.09 -10.68
N ALA A 75 4.59 3.65 -11.57
CA ALA A 75 4.16 2.98 -12.80
C ALA A 75 5.33 2.76 -13.77
N GLU A 76 6.22 3.76 -13.92
CA GLU A 76 7.46 3.58 -14.71
C GLU A 76 8.34 2.49 -14.13
N PHE A 77 8.52 2.47 -12.80
CA PHE A 77 9.31 1.47 -12.09
C PHE A 77 8.75 0.06 -12.33
N ILE A 78 7.43 -0.12 -12.19
CA ILE A 78 6.76 -1.41 -12.40
C ILE A 78 6.98 -1.90 -13.84
N LYS A 79 6.70 -1.05 -14.83
CA LYS A 79 6.85 -1.39 -16.27
C LYS A 79 8.29 -1.71 -16.67
N ASN A 80 9.26 -1.10 -16.01
CA ASN A 80 10.69 -1.29 -16.28
C ASN A 80 11.41 -2.05 -15.16
N PHE A 81 10.70 -2.83 -14.38
CA PHE A 81 11.19 -3.46 -13.16
C PHE A 81 12.52 -4.20 -13.35
N ARG A 82 12.61 -5.06 -14.39
CA ARG A 82 13.84 -5.79 -14.71
C ARG A 82 15.02 -4.84 -14.97
N ARG A 83 14.81 -3.76 -15.74
CA ARG A 83 15.85 -2.76 -16.01
C ARG A 83 16.36 -2.09 -14.72
N PHE A 84 15.45 -1.70 -13.83
CA PHE A 84 15.83 -1.13 -12.53
C PHE A 84 16.60 -2.12 -11.66
N MET A 85 16.33 -3.42 -11.80
CA MET A 85 17.05 -4.50 -11.11
C MET A 85 18.34 -4.93 -11.82
N GLY A 86 18.88 -4.09 -12.73
CA GLY A 86 20.18 -4.33 -13.40
C GLY A 86 20.11 -5.30 -14.58
N ASP A 87 18.94 -5.45 -15.21
CA ASP A 87 18.69 -6.37 -16.35
C ASP A 87 19.00 -7.84 -16.03
N ASP A 88 18.98 -8.23 -14.75
CA ASP A 88 19.17 -9.61 -14.34
C ASP A 88 18.08 -10.50 -14.99
N PRO A 89 18.45 -11.54 -15.76
CA PRO A 89 17.50 -12.40 -16.47
C PRO A 89 16.58 -13.19 -15.54
N GLU A 90 16.95 -13.39 -14.28
CA GLU A 90 16.10 -14.04 -13.28
C GLU A 90 14.97 -13.14 -12.80
N VAL A 91 15.10 -11.80 -12.94
CA VAL A 91 14.04 -10.86 -12.56
C VAL A 91 12.89 -10.94 -13.55
N PRO A 92 11.65 -11.19 -13.12
CA PRO A 92 10.52 -11.24 -14.02
C PRO A 92 10.16 -9.86 -14.57
N HIS A 93 9.44 -9.85 -15.69
CA HIS A 93 8.70 -8.68 -16.10
C HIS A 93 7.45 -8.55 -15.23
N LEU A 94 7.22 -7.39 -14.65
CA LEU A 94 5.96 -7.09 -13.97
C LEU A 94 4.99 -6.48 -14.99
N ALA A 95 3.81 -7.10 -15.09
CA ALA A 95 2.72 -6.55 -15.89
C ALA A 95 1.92 -5.56 -15.03
N LEU A 96 1.65 -4.39 -15.57
CA LEU A 96 0.63 -3.49 -15.04
C LEU A 96 -0.68 -3.75 -15.79
N GLN A 97 -1.67 -4.30 -15.12
CA GLN A 97 -3.00 -4.57 -15.70
C GLN A 97 -3.82 -3.29 -15.66
N ASN A 98 -3.83 -2.57 -16.77
CA ASN A 98 -4.46 -1.25 -16.92
C ASN A 98 -6.00 -1.32 -17.08
N PHE A 99 -6.71 -1.98 -16.16
CA PHE A 99 -8.17 -1.88 -16.11
C PHE A 99 -8.64 -0.53 -15.58
N GLY A 100 -7.76 0.19 -14.88
CA GLY A 100 -7.97 1.55 -14.40
C GLY A 100 -8.65 1.67 -13.06
N TYR A 101 -8.88 2.93 -12.68
CA TYR A 101 -9.70 3.32 -11.54
C TYR A 101 -10.89 4.14 -12.00
N LEU A 102 -12.04 3.92 -11.37
CA LEU A 102 -13.27 4.66 -11.61
C LEU A 102 -13.82 5.16 -10.26
N TYR A 103 -13.77 6.46 -10.04
CA TYR A 103 -14.41 7.12 -8.90
C TYR A 103 -15.80 7.59 -9.28
N LEU A 104 -16.82 7.17 -8.55
CA LEU A 104 -18.22 7.56 -8.76
C LEU A 104 -18.63 8.63 -7.74
N ALA A 105 -19.30 9.68 -8.20
CA ALA A 105 -19.83 10.74 -7.36
C ALA A 105 -21.37 10.79 -7.42
N ASP A 106 -22.01 10.72 -6.27
CA ASP A 106 -23.46 10.77 -6.07
C ASP A 106 -23.93 12.15 -5.57
N THR A 107 -23.01 13.03 -5.17
CA THR A 107 -23.29 14.39 -4.72
C THR A 107 -22.63 15.45 -5.59
N PRO A 108 -23.25 16.66 -5.75
CA PRO A 108 -22.64 17.77 -6.49
C PRO A 108 -21.28 18.18 -5.93
N GLU A 109 -21.12 18.16 -4.61
CA GLU A 109 -19.88 18.53 -3.92
C GLU A 109 -18.75 17.57 -4.24
N PHE A 110 -19.04 16.25 -4.26
CA PHE A 110 -18.03 15.26 -4.61
C PHE A 110 -17.72 15.26 -6.11
N ALA A 111 -18.74 15.48 -6.97
CA ALA A 111 -18.53 15.66 -8.41
C ALA A 111 -17.61 16.86 -8.70
N GLN A 112 -17.81 17.98 -8.00
CA GLN A 112 -16.92 19.15 -8.10
C GLN A 112 -15.50 18.83 -7.62
N THR A 113 -15.35 18.10 -6.52
CA THR A 113 -14.05 17.63 -6.01
C THR A 113 -13.33 16.77 -7.04
N LEU A 114 -14.03 15.81 -7.65
CA LEU A 114 -13.48 14.98 -8.72
C LEU A 114 -13.00 15.83 -9.91
N GLN A 115 -13.78 16.81 -10.32
CA GLN A 115 -13.42 17.70 -11.42
C GLN A 115 -12.18 18.56 -11.11
N GLN A 116 -12.07 19.10 -9.90
CA GLN A 116 -10.88 19.85 -9.46
C GLN A 116 -9.64 18.96 -9.42
N ASN A 117 -9.76 17.76 -8.88
CA ASN A 117 -8.67 16.79 -8.83
C ASN A 117 -8.22 16.38 -10.23
N GLN A 118 -9.17 16.17 -11.15
CA GLN A 118 -8.87 15.85 -12.55
C GLN A 118 -8.03 16.94 -13.21
N GLN A 119 -8.31 18.22 -12.96
CA GLN A 119 -7.51 19.32 -13.51
C GLN A 119 -6.05 19.26 -13.05
N ILE A 120 -5.79 18.96 -11.77
CA ILE A 120 -4.44 18.78 -11.23
C ILE A 120 -3.76 17.60 -11.92
N GLN A 121 -4.45 16.48 -12.05
CA GLN A 121 -3.94 15.25 -12.61
C GLN A 121 -3.56 15.42 -14.09
N VAL A 122 -4.45 16.02 -14.89
CA VAL A 122 -4.21 16.28 -16.32
C VAL A 122 -3.08 17.28 -16.53
N ALA A 123 -3.00 18.33 -15.70
CA ALA A 123 -1.88 19.30 -15.75
C ALA A 123 -0.51 18.64 -15.50
N LEU A 124 -0.50 17.46 -14.85
CA LEU A 124 0.71 16.64 -14.61
C LEU A 124 0.85 15.48 -15.62
N GLY A 125 0.01 15.42 -16.64
CA GLY A 125 0.08 14.41 -17.70
C GLY A 125 -0.61 13.09 -17.38
N ALA A 126 -1.42 13.01 -16.32
CA ALA A 126 -2.26 11.85 -16.06
C ALA A 126 -3.42 11.76 -17.07
N GLY A 127 -3.80 10.54 -17.43
CA GLY A 127 -4.87 10.29 -18.42
C GLY A 127 -6.30 10.37 -17.87
N THR A 128 -6.51 11.04 -16.73
CA THR A 128 -7.82 11.08 -16.05
C THR A 128 -8.85 11.85 -16.87
N GLN A 129 -10.00 11.20 -17.11
CA GLN A 129 -11.16 11.76 -17.75
C GLN A 129 -12.26 12.02 -16.71
N HIS A 130 -12.86 13.21 -16.76
CA HIS A 130 -14.08 13.50 -16.03
C HIS A 130 -15.27 13.15 -16.92
N MET A 131 -16.15 12.28 -16.44
CA MET A 131 -17.21 11.66 -17.23
C MET A 131 -18.58 11.92 -16.60
N THR A 132 -19.59 12.05 -17.42
CA THR A 132 -21.00 11.97 -17.01
C THR A 132 -21.41 10.52 -16.75
N ALA A 133 -22.50 10.31 -16.01
CA ALA A 133 -23.08 8.97 -15.82
C ALA A 133 -23.42 8.27 -17.15
N ALA A 134 -23.89 9.02 -18.16
CA ALA A 134 -24.19 8.48 -19.48
C ALA A 134 -22.95 7.97 -20.22
N GLU A 135 -21.82 8.69 -20.12
CA GLU A 135 -20.55 8.25 -20.70
C GLU A 135 -20.00 7.00 -19.99
N VAL A 136 -20.15 6.92 -18.66
CA VAL A 136 -19.79 5.72 -17.90
C VAL A 136 -20.68 4.54 -18.32
N ALA A 137 -22.00 4.73 -18.44
CA ALA A 137 -22.94 3.69 -18.88
C ALA A 137 -22.62 3.19 -20.31
N ALA A 138 -22.21 4.09 -21.20
CA ALA A 138 -21.80 3.70 -22.55
C ALA A 138 -20.50 2.86 -22.56
N ALA A 139 -19.54 3.19 -21.67
CA ALA A 139 -18.29 2.45 -21.54
C ALA A 139 -18.46 1.12 -20.78
N TYR A 140 -19.31 1.09 -19.77
CA TYR A 140 -19.53 -0.01 -18.85
C TYR A 140 -21.02 -0.24 -18.60
N PRO A 141 -21.75 -0.90 -19.53
CA PRO A 141 -23.22 -1.01 -19.50
C PRO A 141 -23.77 -1.89 -18.39
N PHE A 142 -22.92 -2.55 -17.61
CA PHE A 142 -23.31 -3.36 -16.46
C PHE A 142 -23.50 -2.54 -15.16
N TYR A 143 -23.11 -1.25 -15.14
CA TYR A 143 -23.35 -0.41 -13.96
C TYR A 143 -24.77 0.14 -13.91
N GLN A 144 -25.35 0.11 -12.72
CA GLN A 144 -26.52 0.90 -12.36
C GLN A 144 -26.03 2.27 -11.84
N LEU A 145 -26.41 3.35 -12.51
CA LEU A 145 -25.86 4.69 -12.31
C LEU A 145 -26.92 5.78 -12.05
N ASP A 146 -28.16 5.41 -11.71
CA ASP A 146 -29.26 6.37 -11.52
C ASP A 146 -29.00 7.39 -10.44
N ASP A 147 -28.20 7.04 -9.43
CA ASP A 147 -27.76 7.88 -8.32
C ASP A 147 -26.45 8.65 -8.61
N ILE A 148 -25.79 8.41 -9.74
CA ILE A 148 -24.47 8.95 -10.04
C ILE A 148 -24.58 10.21 -10.91
N ILE A 149 -23.89 11.26 -10.48
CA ILE A 149 -23.84 12.56 -11.14
C ILE A 149 -22.66 12.63 -12.11
N ALA A 150 -21.48 12.20 -11.67
CA ALA A 150 -20.23 12.26 -12.41
C ALA A 150 -19.26 11.16 -11.97
N ALA A 151 -18.21 10.98 -12.75
CA ALA A 151 -17.13 10.06 -12.43
C ALA A 151 -15.77 10.59 -12.89
N ASN A 152 -14.70 10.13 -12.25
CA ASN A 152 -13.35 10.23 -12.80
C ASN A 152 -12.86 8.83 -13.17
N HIS A 153 -12.34 8.70 -14.37
CA HIS A 153 -11.81 7.45 -14.90
C HIS A 153 -10.42 7.64 -15.52
N ASN A 154 -9.50 6.77 -15.17
CA ASN A 154 -8.19 6.71 -15.81
C ASN A 154 -7.77 5.26 -16.01
N ARG A 155 -7.33 4.91 -17.22
CA ARG A 155 -6.78 3.59 -17.58
C ARG A 155 -5.29 3.63 -17.92
N VAL A 156 -4.69 4.82 -17.90
CA VAL A 156 -3.28 4.98 -18.23
C VAL A 156 -2.46 4.84 -16.98
N ASP A 157 -1.68 3.76 -16.92
CA ASP A 157 -0.81 3.45 -15.77
C ASP A 157 -1.57 3.37 -14.42
N GLU A 158 -2.79 2.84 -14.47
CA GLU A 158 -3.63 2.56 -13.30
C GLU A 158 -4.21 1.15 -13.36
N GLY A 159 -4.13 0.44 -12.24
CA GLY A 159 -4.65 -0.91 -12.12
C GLY A 159 -3.82 -1.79 -11.20
N TYR A 160 -3.82 -3.10 -11.46
CA TYR A 160 -3.16 -4.10 -10.63
C TYR A 160 -1.74 -4.40 -11.13
N PHE A 161 -0.86 -4.67 -10.20
CA PHE A 161 0.46 -5.26 -10.43
C PHE A 161 0.79 -6.28 -9.34
N ASP A 162 1.73 -7.19 -9.61
CA ASP A 162 2.17 -8.17 -8.61
C ASP A 162 3.15 -7.54 -7.62
N GLY A 163 2.59 -6.94 -6.56
CA GLY A 163 3.35 -6.33 -5.47
C GLY A 163 4.15 -7.34 -4.65
N GLY A 164 3.66 -8.57 -4.55
CA GLY A 164 4.36 -9.66 -3.85
C GLY A 164 5.67 -10.04 -4.54
N THR A 165 5.64 -10.19 -5.86
CA THR A 165 6.86 -10.44 -6.66
C THR A 165 7.84 -9.26 -6.53
N MET A 166 7.36 -8.01 -6.63
CA MET A 166 8.20 -6.82 -6.46
C MET A 166 8.88 -6.79 -5.09
N PHE A 167 8.13 -7.02 -4.03
CA PHE A 167 8.65 -7.10 -2.66
C PHE A 167 9.73 -8.18 -2.51
N ASN A 168 9.45 -9.40 -2.98
CA ASN A 168 10.40 -10.51 -2.89
C ASN A 168 11.72 -10.21 -3.61
N TRP A 169 11.66 -9.49 -4.74
CA TRP A 169 12.87 -9.11 -5.47
C TRP A 169 13.64 -7.97 -4.82
N PHE A 170 13.00 -6.97 -4.22
CA PHE A 170 13.70 -6.00 -3.39
C PHE A 170 14.52 -6.68 -2.30
N LYS A 171 13.90 -7.58 -1.54
CA LYS A 171 14.54 -8.34 -0.47
C LYS A 171 15.67 -9.23 -0.99
N ARG A 172 15.44 -9.95 -2.10
CA ARG A 172 16.44 -10.84 -2.70
C ARG A 172 17.66 -10.05 -3.19
N MET A 173 17.45 -8.95 -3.90
CA MET A 173 18.54 -8.14 -4.45
C MET A 173 19.30 -7.39 -3.34
N ALA A 174 18.61 -6.86 -2.33
CA ALA A 174 19.27 -6.27 -1.18
C ALA A 174 20.20 -7.27 -0.49
N ARG A 175 19.74 -8.52 -0.27
CA ARG A 175 20.59 -9.59 0.30
C ARG A 175 21.78 -9.96 -0.59
N ARG A 176 21.59 -10.07 -1.91
CA ARG A 176 22.68 -10.33 -2.87
C ARG A 176 23.74 -9.23 -2.81
N ASN A 177 23.33 -8.00 -2.51
CA ASN A 177 24.21 -6.84 -2.40
C ASN A 177 24.77 -6.63 -0.98
N GLY A 178 24.66 -7.64 -0.09
CA GLY A 178 25.30 -7.63 1.22
C GLY A 178 24.48 -7.07 2.37
N VAL A 179 23.19 -6.72 2.15
CA VAL A 179 22.29 -6.32 3.25
C VAL A 179 21.97 -7.52 4.13
N GLU A 180 22.19 -7.38 5.43
CA GLU A 180 21.83 -8.39 6.42
C GLU A 180 20.34 -8.27 6.79
N TYR A 181 19.64 -9.41 6.84
CA TYR A 181 18.26 -9.52 7.35
C TYR A 181 18.27 -10.39 8.59
N LEU A 182 17.91 -9.81 9.71
CA LEU A 182 17.88 -10.48 11.01
C LEU A 182 16.43 -10.71 11.44
N HIS A 183 16.11 -11.95 11.79
CA HIS A 183 14.85 -12.28 12.45
C HIS A 183 14.94 -11.94 13.93
N ASP A 184 14.55 -10.73 14.29
CA ASP A 184 14.48 -10.22 15.65
C ASP A 184 13.50 -9.04 15.73
N GLU A 185 13.31 -8.50 16.92
CA GLU A 185 12.45 -7.34 17.15
C GLU A 185 13.23 -6.24 17.89
N VAL A 186 13.18 -5.01 17.35
CA VAL A 186 13.71 -3.85 18.07
C VAL A 186 12.73 -3.50 19.18
N THR A 187 13.26 -3.44 20.40
CA THR A 187 12.46 -3.20 21.62
C THR A 187 12.74 -1.86 22.27
N ALA A 188 13.89 -1.25 21.99
CA ALA A 188 14.25 0.08 22.50
C ALA A 188 15.33 0.73 21.62
N MET A 189 15.51 2.03 21.80
CA MET A 189 16.55 2.85 21.17
C MET A 189 17.28 3.68 22.22
N THR A 190 18.59 3.85 22.04
CA THR A 190 19.41 4.77 22.86
C THR A 190 19.74 6.00 22.03
N LYS A 191 19.50 7.17 22.59
CA LYS A 191 19.89 8.45 21.98
C LYS A 191 21.27 8.90 22.43
N ALA A 192 21.92 9.72 21.63
CA ALA A 192 23.08 10.49 22.03
C ALA A 192 22.77 11.39 23.24
N ALA A 193 23.78 11.81 23.98
CA ALA A 193 23.60 12.62 25.19
C ALA A 193 22.92 13.97 24.93
N ASP A 194 23.09 14.53 23.72
CA ASP A 194 22.43 15.76 23.26
C ASP A 194 21.00 15.54 22.76
N GLY A 195 20.56 14.26 22.66
CA GLY A 195 19.22 13.87 22.22
C GLY A 195 18.95 14.03 20.73
N THR A 196 19.96 14.38 19.91
CA THR A 196 19.80 14.72 18.49
C THR A 196 19.94 13.54 17.52
N SER A 197 20.28 12.36 18.01
CA SER A 197 20.42 11.16 17.18
C SER A 197 20.17 9.88 17.96
N VAL A 198 19.79 8.81 17.27
CA VAL A 198 19.77 7.45 17.80
C VAL A 198 21.15 6.83 17.57
N THR A 199 21.76 6.30 18.60
CA THR A 199 23.10 5.69 18.55
C THR A 199 23.09 4.17 18.58
N HIS A 200 22.06 3.57 19.20
CA HIS A 200 21.93 2.11 19.32
C HIS A 200 20.47 1.68 19.25
N VAL A 201 20.26 0.48 18.73
CA VAL A 201 19.00 -0.25 18.86
C VAL A 201 19.20 -1.47 19.73
N MET A 202 18.23 -1.78 20.60
CA MET A 202 18.22 -2.98 21.44
C MET A 202 17.25 -3.99 20.85
N LEU A 203 17.71 -5.22 20.73
CA LEU A 203 16.95 -6.33 20.15
C LEU A 203 16.33 -7.19 21.24
N LYS A 204 15.23 -7.82 20.96
CA LYS A 204 14.52 -8.74 21.86
C LYS A 204 15.39 -9.93 22.29
N SER A 205 16.31 -10.37 21.44
CA SER A 205 17.32 -11.38 21.76
C SER A 205 18.32 -10.95 22.85
N GLY A 206 18.35 -9.66 23.23
CA GLY A 206 19.29 -9.06 24.17
C GLY A 206 20.51 -8.42 23.48
N ALA A 207 20.67 -8.56 22.16
CA ALA A 207 21.77 -7.91 21.46
C ALA A 207 21.53 -6.39 21.40
N THR A 208 22.64 -5.62 21.46
CA THR A 208 22.66 -4.17 21.24
C THR A 208 23.51 -3.88 20.02
N VAL A 209 22.96 -3.13 19.07
CA VAL A 209 23.58 -2.80 17.80
C VAL A 209 23.78 -1.29 17.71
N ALA A 210 25.02 -0.85 17.51
CA ALA A 210 25.32 0.55 17.23
C ALA A 210 24.91 0.90 15.79
N CYS A 211 24.39 2.11 15.57
CA CYS A 211 23.90 2.55 14.28
C CYS A 211 24.21 4.02 13.99
N GLY A 212 24.52 4.31 12.74
CA GLY A 212 24.65 5.68 12.24
C GLY A 212 23.30 6.32 11.94
N THR A 213 22.39 5.54 11.33
CA THR A 213 21.02 5.99 11.00
C THR A 213 20.03 4.87 11.28
N VAL A 214 18.85 5.23 11.78
CA VAL A 214 17.70 4.31 11.91
C VAL A 214 16.62 4.70 10.92
N VAL A 215 16.14 3.71 10.16
CA VAL A 215 14.99 3.86 9.27
C VAL A 215 13.78 3.15 9.89
N ASN A 216 12.73 3.89 10.14
CA ASN A 216 11.46 3.33 10.61
C ASN A 216 10.59 2.93 9.41
N ALA A 217 10.54 1.65 9.10
CA ALA A 217 9.72 1.04 8.05
C ALA A 217 8.74 0.00 8.62
N SER A 218 8.30 0.20 9.87
CA SER A 218 7.53 -0.79 10.63
C SER A 218 6.01 -0.74 10.37
N GLY A 219 5.58 -0.05 9.31
CA GLY A 219 4.19 0.00 8.85
C GLY A 219 3.23 0.46 9.95
N PRO A 220 2.15 -0.29 10.24
CA PRO A 220 1.17 0.10 11.27
C PRO A 220 1.76 0.31 12.67
N ARG A 221 2.96 -0.22 12.95
CA ARG A 221 3.68 -0.05 14.21
C ARG A 221 4.61 1.18 14.22
N ALA A 222 4.60 2.00 13.17
CA ALA A 222 5.54 3.11 13.00
C ALA A 222 5.52 4.10 14.18
N ALA A 223 4.35 4.38 14.75
CA ALA A 223 4.23 5.25 15.91
C ALA A 223 4.90 4.65 17.18
N ALA A 224 4.73 3.35 17.41
CA ALA A 224 5.38 2.67 18.53
C ALA A 224 6.91 2.65 18.36
N THR A 225 7.39 2.38 17.15
CA THR A 225 8.82 2.39 16.81
C THR A 225 9.42 3.79 16.99
N ALA A 226 8.77 4.84 16.50
CA ALA A 226 9.21 6.23 16.66
C ALA A 226 9.22 6.65 18.14
N GLY A 227 8.23 6.18 18.93
CA GLY A 227 8.12 6.42 20.35
C GLY A 227 9.35 5.92 21.14
N MET A 228 10.05 4.89 20.67
CA MET A 228 11.30 4.42 21.29
C MET A 228 12.42 5.47 21.21
N ALA A 229 12.38 6.37 20.22
CA ALA A 229 13.27 7.53 20.10
C ALA A 229 12.68 8.81 20.71
N GLY A 230 11.50 8.75 21.35
CA GLY A 230 10.80 9.90 21.90
C GLY A 230 10.09 10.77 20.84
N ILE A 231 9.84 10.22 19.66
CA ILE A 231 9.15 10.90 18.55
C ILE A 231 7.69 10.48 18.56
N THR A 232 6.77 11.46 18.47
CA THR A 232 5.34 11.19 18.29
C THR A 232 5.00 11.23 16.82
N LEU A 233 4.44 10.13 16.28
CA LEU A 233 3.90 10.07 14.93
C LEU A 233 2.38 9.90 14.98
N PRO A 234 1.63 10.63 14.14
CA PRO A 234 0.18 10.53 14.06
C PRO A 234 -0.26 9.34 13.19
N VAL A 235 0.29 8.16 13.46
CA VAL A 235 0.02 6.94 12.70
C VAL A 235 -0.57 5.89 13.62
N GLU A 236 -1.68 5.31 13.20
CA GLU A 236 -2.38 4.28 13.95
C GLU A 236 -2.84 3.13 13.03
N PRO A 237 -2.89 1.88 13.53
CA PRO A 237 -3.43 0.77 12.76
C PRO A 237 -4.95 0.86 12.65
N ARG A 238 -5.49 0.70 11.45
CA ARG A 238 -6.93 0.58 11.18
C ARG A 238 -7.20 -0.62 10.30
N LYS A 239 -8.31 -1.33 10.52
CA LYS A 239 -8.67 -2.52 9.76
C LYS A 239 -9.14 -2.17 8.35
N ARG A 240 -8.74 -3.00 7.39
CA ARG A 240 -9.26 -3.00 6.01
C ARG A 240 -9.63 -4.42 5.63
N TYR A 241 -10.86 -4.59 5.21
CA TYR A 241 -11.44 -5.88 4.87
C TYR A 241 -11.41 -6.08 3.37
N THR A 242 -11.09 -7.29 2.96
CA THR A 242 -11.07 -7.69 1.55
C THR A 242 -11.78 -9.03 1.40
N PHE A 243 -12.59 -9.12 0.37
CA PHE A 243 -13.38 -10.29 -0.01
C PHE A 243 -13.09 -10.63 -1.46
N VAL A 244 -12.82 -11.88 -1.75
CA VAL A 244 -12.79 -12.40 -3.13
C VAL A 244 -14.05 -13.22 -3.34
N PHE A 245 -14.76 -12.96 -4.43
CA PHE A 245 -16.02 -13.62 -4.71
C PHE A 245 -16.14 -14.09 -6.16
N ASP A 246 -16.91 -15.13 -6.35
CA ASP A 246 -17.34 -15.67 -7.65
C ASP A 246 -18.75 -15.20 -7.95
N ALA A 247 -19.04 -14.85 -9.19
CA ALA A 247 -20.37 -14.42 -9.64
C ALA A 247 -21.01 -15.49 -10.51
N ALA A 248 -22.26 -15.83 -10.22
CA ALA A 248 -23.03 -16.82 -11.04
C ALA A 248 -23.16 -16.37 -12.50
N LYS A 249 -23.15 -15.04 -12.73
CA LYS A 249 -23.18 -14.43 -14.06
C LYS A 249 -21.97 -13.48 -14.18
N PRO A 250 -20.80 -13.98 -14.62
CA PRO A 250 -19.61 -13.13 -14.76
C PRO A 250 -19.85 -12.04 -15.82
N LEU A 251 -19.15 -10.93 -15.68
CA LEU A 251 -19.15 -9.84 -16.64
C LEU A 251 -18.44 -10.26 -17.93
N ASP A 252 -18.78 -9.63 -19.02
CA ASP A 252 -18.21 -9.88 -20.36
C ASP A 252 -16.83 -9.22 -20.56
N ARG A 253 -16.43 -8.39 -19.60
CA ARG A 253 -15.15 -7.67 -19.60
C ARG A 253 -14.70 -7.32 -18.18
N ASP A 254 -13.43 -6.97 -18.04
CA ASP A 254 -12.89 -6.47 -16.78
C ASP A 254 -13.54 -5.14 -16.41
N LEU A 255 -13.90 -5.00 -15.14
CA LEU A 255 -14.30 -3.72 -14.57
C LEU A 255 -13.08 -3.02 -13.96
N PRO A 256 -13.02 -1.68 -14.01
CA PRO A 256 -11.99 -0.91 -13.32
C PRO A 256 -12.14 -1.08 -11.81
N LEU A 257 -11.08 -0.76 -11.06
CA LEU A 257 -11.24 -0.61 -9.61
C LEU A 257 -12.19 0.55 -9.36
N THR A 258 -13.42 0.21 -9.04
CA THR A 258 -14.52 1.13 -8.82
C THR A 258 -14.55 1.54 -7.36
N ILE A 259 -14.53 2.83 -7.10
CA ILE A 259 -14.72 3.44 -5.78
C ILE A 259 -16.15 3.94 -5.73
N ASP A 260 -16.99 3.19 -5.05
CA ASP A 260 -18.41 3.47 -4.89
C ASP A 260 -18.65 4.51 -3.77
N PRO A 261 -19.65 5.39 -3.88
CA PRO A 261 -19.98 6.35 -2.82
C PRO A 261 -20.25 5.73 -1.44
N SER A 262 -20.66 4.47 -1.38
CA SER A 262 -20.81 3.71 -0.13
C SER A 262 -19.49 3.47 0.63
N GLY A 263 -18.35 3.78 0.01
CA GLY A 263 -17.01 3.47 0.51
C GLY A 263 -16.56 2.03 0.22
N VAL A 264 -17.36 1.24 -0.44
CA VAL A 264 -16.96 -0.07 -0.98
C VAL A 264 -16.19 0.14 -2.27
N HIS A 265 -15.08 -0.56 -2.43
CA HIS A 265 -14.36 -0.62 -3.69
C HIS A 265 -14.32 -2.06 -4.20
N PHE A 266 -14.33 -2.23 -5.52
CA PHE A 266 -14.32 -3.55 -6.13
C PHE A 266 -13.71 -3.53 -7.53
N ARG A 267 -13.18 -4.68 -7.96
CA ARG A 267 -12.49 -4.86 -9.25
C ARG A 267 -12.52 -6.31 -9.72
N THR A 268 -12.14 -6.54 -10.96
CA THR A 268 -11.83 -7.88 -11.47
C THR A 268 -10.57 -8.44 -10.81
N GLU A 269 -10.58 -9.73 -10.45
CA GLU A 269 -9.47 -10.48 -9.89
C GLU A 269 -9.30 -11.82 -10.63
N GLY A 270 -8.60 -11.80 -11.75
CA GLY A 270 -8.51 -12.95 -12.65
C GLY A 270 -9.89 -13.37 -13.17
N LYS A 271 -10.32 -14.60 -12.88
CA LYS A 271 -11.68 -15.05 -13.19
C LYS A 271 -12.74 -14.70 -12.13
N TYR A 272 -12.31 -14.13 -11.02
CA TYR A 272 -13.11 -13.73 -9.88
C TYR A 272 -13.21 -12.21 -9.77
N TYR A 273 -13.80 -11.77 -8.69
CA TYR A 273 -13.88 -10.36 -8.32
C TYR A 273 -13.37 -10.18 -6.90
N MET A 274 -12.87 -8.98 -6.62
CA MET A 274 -12.41 -8.59 -5.30
C MET A 274 -13.19 -7.34 -4.88
N ALA A 275 -13.65 -7.31 -3.63
CA ALA A 275 -14.23 -6.13 -3.02
C ALA A 275 -13.57 -5.86 -1.67
N GLY A 276 -13.54 -4.59 -1.26
CA GLY A 276 -13.01 -4.21 0.04
C GLY A 276 -13.68 -2.96 0.57
N CYS A 277 -13.57 -2.78 1.88
CA CYS A 277 -14.07 -1.59 2.55
C CYS A 277 -13.35 -1.38 3.90
N PRO A 278 -13.38 -0.14 4.45
CA PRO A 278 -13.19 0.06 5.87
C PRO A 278 -14.40 -0.47 6.65
N PRO A 279 -14.28 -0.74 7.97
CA PRO A 279 -15.44 -1.03 8.81
C PRO A 279 -16.44 0.14 8.82
N ARG A 280 -17.62 -0.03 9.42
CA ARG A 280 -18.63 1.05 9.53
C ARG A 280 -18.10 2.21 10.38
N GLU A 281 -17.54 1.88 11.54
CA GLU A 281 -16.72 2.77 12.34
C GLU A 281 -15.27 2.37 12.09
N ASP A 282 -14.38 3.34 11.89
CA ASP A 282 -12.99 3.12 11.53
C ASP A 282 -12.04 3.56 12.67
N PRO A 283 -12.12 2.94 13.86
CA PRO A 283 -11.26 3.28 14.98
C PRO A 283 -9.86 2.71 14.81
N ALA A 284 -8.92 3.30 15.56
CA ALA A 284 -7.64 2.65 15.81
C ALA A 284 -7.85 1.30 16.52
N VAL A 285 -7.05 0.31 16.16
CA VAL A 285 -7.10 -1.03 16.76
C VAL A 285 -5.74 -1.41 17.38
N ALA A 286 -5.71 -2.49 18.17
CA ALA A 286 -4.44 -3.02 18.65
C ALA A 286 -3.62 -3.60 17.49
N TYR A 287 -2.28 -3.57 17.62
CA TYR A 287 -1.36 -4.03 16.56
C TYR A 287 -1.47 -5.52 16.22
N ASP A 288 -2.11 -6.32 17.05
CA ASP A 288 -2.34 -7.76 16.92
C ASP A 288 -3.83 -8.12 16.78
N ASP A 289 -4.70 -7.12 16.64
CA ASP A 289 -6.14 -7.34 16.42
C ASP A 289 -6.44 -7.55 14.94
N PHE A 290 -6.42 -8.81 14.51
CA PHE A 290 -6.85 -9.27 13.19
C PHE A 290 -8.18 -10.04 13.24
N ALA A 291 -9.00 -9.83 14.28
CA ALA A 291 -10.34 -10.40 14.34
C ALA A 291 -11.18 -9.92 13.15
N PHE A 292 -11.74 -10.87 12.40
CA PHE A 292 -12.51 -10.59 11.19
C PHE A 292 -13.98 -10.36 11.52
N ASP A 293 -14.60 -9.34 10.92
CA ASP A 293 -16.02 -9.09 11.01
C ASP A 293 -16.75 -9.63 9.76
N HIS A 294 -17.26 -10.85 9.87
CA HIS A 294 -17.97 -11.52 8.78
C HIS A 294 -19.29 -10.85 8.41
N SER A 295 -19.89 -10.06 9.30
CA SER A 295 -21.16 -9.38 9.01
C SER A 295 -21.03 -8.29 7.95
N LEU A 296 -19.82 -7.75 7.74
CA LEU A 296 -19.57 -6.69 6.75
C LEU A 296 -19.92 -7.10 5.32
N TRP A 297 -19.77 -8.39 4.99
CA TRP A 297 -20.15 -8.87 3.67
C TRP A 297 -21.63 -8.69 3.41
N GLU A 298 -22.46 -9.23 4.29
CA GLU A 298 -23.93 -9.22 4.15
C GLU A 298 -24.51 -7.82 4.37
N ASP A 299 -23.93 -7.08 5.32
CA ASP A 299 -24.51 -5.82 5.80
C ASP A 299 -24.05 -4.60 4.97
N LYS A 300 -22.92 -4.69 4.28
CA LYS A 300 -22.33 -3.52 3.59
C LYS A 300 -21.83 -3.84 2.20
N VAL A 301 -20.96 -4.86 2.03
CA VAL A 301 -20.21 -5.07 0.79
C VAL A 301 -21.12 -5.61 -0.30
N TRP A 302 -21.80 -6.73 -0.06
CA TRP A 302 -22.68 -7.33 -1.05
C TRP A 302 -23.84 -6.41 -1.47
N PRO A 303 -24.59 -5.76 -0.57
CA PRO A 303 -25.61 -4.79 -0.98
C PRO A 303 -25.08 -3.68 -1.89
N ALA A 304 -23.90 -3.13 -1.58
CA ALA A 304 -23.29 -2.07 -2.40
C ALA A 304 -22.91 -2.55 -3.80
N ILE A 305 -22.20 -3.69 -3.91
CA ILE A 305 -21.79 -4.22 -5.21
C ILE A 305 -22.99 -4.72 -6.05
N ALA A 306 -24.00 -5.33 -5.44
CA ALA A 306 -25.20 -5.80 -6.13
C ALA A 306 -26.06 -4.63 -6.62
N THR A 307 -26.14 -3.54 -5.84
CA THR A 307 -26.80 -2.31 -6.29
C THR A 307 -26.10 -1.69 -7.48
N ARG A 308 -24.76 -1.61 -7.42
CA ARG A 308 -23.96 -0.98 -8.48
C ARG A 308 -23.84 -1.85 -9.73
N VAL A 309 -23.75 -3.16 -9.58
CA VAL A 309 -23.66 -4.15 -10.65
C VAL A 309 -24.72 -5.23 -10.44
N PRO A 310 -25.92 -5.10 -11.02
CA PRO A 310 -27.02 -6.04 -10.75
C PRO A 310 -26.73 -7.51 -11.08
N GLN A 311 -25.71 -7.79 -11.92
CA GLN A 311 -25.26 -9.17 -12.15
C GLN A 311 -24.61 -9.82 -10.93
N PHE A 312 -24.25 -9.04 -9.89
CA PHE A 312 -23.69 -9.50 -8.63
C PHE A 312 -24.77 -9.77 -7.56
N ASP A 313 -26.04 -9.95 -7.97
CA ASP A 313 -27.13 -10.40 -7.08
C ASP A 313 -26.90 -11.83 -6.57
N GLN A 314 -26.17 -12.66 -7.32
CA GLN A 314 -25.86 -14.05 -7.01
C GLN A 314 -24.36 -14.28 -7.03
N VAL A 315 -23.75 -14.19 -5.87
CA VAL A 315 -22.31 -14.32 -5.67
C VAL A 315 -21.97 -15.28 -4.54
N LYS A 316 -20.76 -15.80 -4.53
CA LYS A 316 -20.21 -16.64 -3.49
C LYS A 316 -18.85 -16.12 -3.07
N VAL A 317 -18.69 -15.76 -1.81
CA VAL A 317 -17.36 -15.48 -1.22
C VAL A 317 -16.54 -16.76 -1.24
N ILE A 318 -15.32 -16.67 -1.76
CA ILE A 318 -14.37 -17.79 -1.88
C ILE A 318 -13.11 -17.58 -1.05
N ASN A 319 -12.80 -16.32 -0.71
CA ASN A 319 -11.72 -15.98 0.20
C ASN A 319 -11.97 -14.62 0.85
N GLU A 320 -11.43 -14.42 2.04
CA GLU A 320 -11.55 -13.16 2.76
C GLU A 320 -10.38 -12.98 3.71
N TRP A 321 -9.99 -11.74 3.96
CA TRP A 321 -8.97 -11.40 4.95
C TRP A 321 -9.13 -9.97 5.47
N VAL A 322 -8.47 -9.70 6.60
CA VAL A 322 -8.34 -8.36 7.17
C VAL A 322 -6.87 -8.02 7.29
N GLY A 323 -6.50 -6.82 6.86
CA GLY A 323 -5.17 -6.25 7.04
C GLY A 323 -5.22 -4.97 7.85
N HIS A 324 -4.06 -4.53 8.34
CA HIS A 324 -3.94 -3.22 8.94
C HIS A 324 -3.48 -2.19 7.90
N TYR A 325 -4.14 -1.05 7.90
CA TYR A 325 -3.73 0.17 7.21
C TYR A 325 -3.01 1.08 8.21
N ASP A 326 -1.82 1.53 7.88
CA ASP A 326 -1.02 2.49 8.64
C ASP A 326 -1.57 3.91 8.39
N TYR A 327 -2.60 4.26 9.17
CA TYR A 327 -3.40 5.45 8.96
C TYR A 327 -2.75 6.68 9.60
N ASN A 328 -2.28 7.62 8.77
CA ASN A 328 -1.85 8.93 9.23
C ASN A 328 -3.08 9.81 9.48
N THR A 329 -3.30 10.20 10.73
CA THR A 329 -4.49 10.94 11.16
C THR A 329 -4.48 12.41 10.75
N LEU A 330 -3.35 12.97 10.27
CA LEU A 330 -3.27 14.36 9.83
C LEU A 330 -3.82 14.55 8.41
N ASP A 331 -3.32 13.77 7.46
CA ASP A 331 -3.60 14.00 6.04
C ASP A 331 -3.72 12.72 5.21
N GLN A 332 -3.69 11.54 5.86
CA GLN A 332 -3.79 10.22 5.22
C GLN A 332 -2.68 9.92 4.18
N ASN A 333 -1.59 10.70 4.20
CA ASN A 333 -0.43 10.49 3.34
C ASN A 333 0.70 9.76 4.08
N ALA A 334 1.60 9.15 3.30
CA ALA A 334 2.82 8.59 3.84
C ALA A 334 3.74 9.68 4.39
N ILE A 335 4.36 9.41 5.53
CA ILE A 335 5.40 10.26 6.11
C ILE A 335 6.74 9.76 5.59
N VAL A 336 7.41 10.58 4.78
CA VAL A 336 8.70 10.21 4.14
C VAL A 336 9.71 11.32 4.37
N GLY A 337 10.86 10.97 4.92
CA GLY A 337 11.97 11.89 5.15
C GLY A 337 12.62 11.73 6.52
N PRO A 338 13.70 12.48 6.79
CA PRO A 338 14.35 12.49 8.08
C PRO A 338 13.50 13.26 9.11
N HIS A 339 13.60 12.86 10.37
CA HIS A 339 13.06 13.67 11.46
C HIS A 339 13.93 14.92 11.64
N SER A 340 13.31 16.07 11.96
CA SER A 340 14.00 17.35 11.99
C SER A 340 14.97 17.53 13.19
N VAL A 341 14.87 16.68 14.19
CA VAL A 341 15.66 16.80 15.44
C VAL A 341 16.46 15.54 15.77
N VAL A 342 15.89 14.36 15.50
CA VAL A 342 16.51 13.07 15.87
C VAL A 342 16.90 12.29 14.63
#